data_1cd5b0c7a03bdfcfb7eee7dc1dbc7a1c
#
_entry.id   1cd5b0c7a03bdfcfb7eee7dc1dbc7a1c
#
_cell.length_a   1.000
_cell.length_b   1.000
_cell.length_c   1.000
_cell.angle_alpha   90.00
_cell.angle_beta   90.00
_cell.angle_gamma   90.00
#
_symmetry.space_group_name_H-M   'P 1'
#
loop_
_entity.id
_entity.type
_entity.pdbx_description
1 polymer ?
#
loop_
_entity_poly.entity_id
_entity_poly.type
_entity_poly.pdbx_seq_one_letter_code
_entity_poly.pdbx_strand_id
1 'polypeptide(L)'
;MKGKPVLTQVSAEMMGQIVESVFVTMMNLEVFPSQDPWAPSNDQLTSAVHLSGEWNGAVLLECNRWQACRFAGRFLSMDPPESVNDDVRDVLGELTNMIGGNMKSAVTTGLTLSMPCVTDGSDYGLRVCGSEVQDRLGFECVEGPFWVTLLAVAPSRLTGSRLRN
;
A
#
# COMPACT_ATOMS: atom_id res chain seq x y z
N MET A 1 15.27 -26.73 -9.15
CA MET A 1 14.13 -26.26 -8.34
C MET A 1 13.71 -24.87 -8.81
N LYS A 2 12.56 -24.76 -9.41
CA LYS A 2 11.98 -23.46 -9.67
C LYS A 2 11.56 -22.87 -8.34
N GLY A 3 12.24 -21.81 -7.89
CA GLY A 3 11.86 -21.12 -6.68
C GLY A 3 10.40 -20.67 -6.77
N LYS A 4 9.62 -20.85 -5.70
CA LYS A 4 8.27 -20.30 -5.61
C LYS A 4 8.34 -18.81 -5.86
N PRO A 5 7.40 -18.22 -6.61
CA PRO A 5 7.39 -16.79 -6.81
C PRO A 5 7.37 -16.07 -5.45
N VAL A 6 8.10 -14.97 -5.35
CA VAL A 6 8.23 -14.11 -4.14
C VAL A 6 6.86 -13.78 -3.51
N LEU A 7 5.84 -13.71 -4.33
CA LEU A 7 4.44 -13.52 -3.98
C LEU A 7 3.89 -14.47 -2.91
N THR A 8 4.47 -15.67 -2.78
CA THR A 8 4.04 -16.65 -1.78
C THR A 8 4.68 -16.44 -0.41
N GLN A 9 5.62 -15.50 -0.29
CA GLN A 9 6.35 -15.23 0.96
C GLN A 9 5.66 -14.19 1.85
N VAL A 10 4.79 -13.35 1.30
CA VAL A 10 4.04 -12.34 2.06
C VAL A 10 2.60 -12.80 2.17
N SER A 11 2.22 -13.27 3.35
CA SER A 11 0.85 -13.65 3.66
C SER A 11 0.01 -12.42 4.05
N ALA A 12 -1.31 -12.55 3.94
CA ALA A 12 -2.24 -11.54 4.46
C ALA A 12 -2.04 -11.28 5.95
N GLU A 13 -1.77 -12.32 6.73
CA GLU A 13 -1.47 -12.21 8.16
C GLU A 13 -0.21 -11.39 8.42
N MET A 14 0.86 -11.65 7.69
CA MET A 14 2.11 -10.88 7.79
C MET A 14 1.89 -9.42 7.42
N MET A 15 1.14 -9.13 6.37
CA MET A 15 0.76 -7.77 5.99
C MET A 15 -0.01 -7.07 7.11
N GLY A 16 -0.98 -7.75 7.70
CA GLY A 16 -1.76 -7.23 8.83
C GLY A 16 -0.85 -6.83 10.00
N GLN A 17 0.08 -7.69 10.38
CA GLN A 17 1.04 -7.43 11.46
C GLN A 17 1.95 -6.24 11.15
N ILE A 18 2.40 -6.10 9.90
CA ILE A 18 3.21 -4.96 9.46
C ILE A 18 2.43 -3.66 9.60
N VAL A 19 1.19 -3.62 9.13
CA VAL A 19 0.33 -2.44 9.22
C VAL A 19 0.07 -2.06 10.67
N GLU A 20 -0.31 -3.01 11.50
CA GLU A 20 -0.53 -2.79 12.94
C GLU A 20 0.72 -2.21 13.61
N SER A 21 1.88 -2.78 13.34
CA SER A 21 3.15 -2.32 13.90
C SER A 21 3.51 -0.89 13.47
N VAL A 22 3.35 -0.57 12.20
CA VAL A 22 3.64 0.78 11.68
C VAL A 22 2.72 1.82 12.32
N PHE A 23 1.42 1.54 12.38
CA PHE A 23 0.44 2.47 12.92
C PHE A 23 0.61 2.71 14.42
N VAL A 24 0.85 1.67 15.20
CA VAL A 24 1.14 1.81 16.63
C VAL A 24 2.43 2.58 16.86
N THR A 25 3.50 2.24 16.15
CA THR A 25 4.81 2.86 16.34
C THR A 25 4.82 4.32 15.95
N MET A 26 4.20 4.67 14.83
CA MET A 26 4.28 6.03 14.28
C MET A 26 3.20 6.98 14.79
N MET A 27 2.04 6.46 15.16
CA MET A 27 0.88 7.29 15.49
C MET A 27 0.24 6.94 16.83
N ASN A 28 0.78 5.97 17.55
CA ASN A 28 0.14 5.41 18.75
C ASN A 28 -1.35 5.08 18.49
N LEU A 29 -1.61 4.49 17.34
CA LEU A 29 -2.94 4.18 16.84
C LEU A 29 -3.10 2.68 16.69
N GLU A 30 -3.95 2.09 17.53
CA GLU A 30 -4.32 0.69 17.39
C GLU A 30 -5.23 0.51 16.18
N VAL A 31 -4.93 -0.47 15.37
CA VAL A 31 -5.74 -0.86 14.21
C VAL A 31 -6.06 -2.34 14.29
N PHE A 32 -7.23 -2.71 13.79
CA PHE A 32 -7.74 -4.07 13.83
C PHE A 32 -8.16 -4.51 12.45
N PRO A 33 -7.89 -5.78 12.05
CA PRO A 33 -8.44 -6.30 10.81
C PRO A 33 -9.96 -6.17 10.76
N SER A 34 -10.48 -5.69 9.62
CA SER A 34 -11.92 -5.57 9.38
C SER A 34 -12.35 -6.56 8.31
N GLN A 35 -13.54 -7.12 8.49
CA GLN A 35 -14.21 -7.98 7.50
C GLN A 35 -15.15 -7.20 6.59
N ASP A 36 -15.26 -5.88 6.79
CA ASP A 36 -16.14 -5.04 5.99
C ASP A 36 -15.68 -5.00 4.54
N PRO A 37 -16.61 -5.12 3.58
CA PRO A 37 -16.27 -5.09 2.18
C PRO A 37 -15.69 -3.74 1.77
N TRP A 38 -14.80 -3.77 0.79
CA TRP A 38 -14.24 -2.59 0.18
C TRP A 38 -15.35 -1.70 -0.40
N ALA A 39 -15.36 -0.45 0.02
CA ALA A 39 -16.30 0.56 -0.46
C ALA A 39 -15.54 1.83 -0.86
N PRO A 40 -15.10 1.93 -2.11
CA PRO A 40 -14.41 3.13 -2.59
C PRO A 40 -15.35 4.33 -2.55
N SER A 41 -14.82 5.49 -2.19
CA SER A 41 -15.57 6.74 -2.18
C SER A 41 -14.88 7.80 -3.06
N ASN A 42 -15.65 8.79 -3.51
CA ASN A 42 -15.12 9.91 -4.29
C ASN A 42 -14.18 10.81 -3.46
N ASP A 43 -14.24 10.69 -2.14
CA ASP A 43 -13.45 11.46 -1.18
C ASP A 43 -12.21 10.71 -0.69
N GLN A 44 -11.64 9.85 -1.53
CA GLN A 44 -10.54 8.96 -1.16
C GLN A 44 -9.21 9.45 -1.68
N LEU A 45 -8.16 9.22 -0.86
CA LEU A 45 -6.76 9.32 -1.26
C LEU A 45 -6.16 7.93 -1.35
N THR A 46 -5.30 7.74 -2.33
CA THR A 46 -4.48 6.55 -2.48
C THR A 46 -3.01 6.94 -2.46
N SER A 47 -2.28 6.41 -1.50
CA SER A 47 -0.83 6.51 -1.46
C SER A 47 -0.22 5.19 -1.93
N ALA A 48 0.73 5.24 -2.83
CA ALA A 48 1.34 4.07 -3.44
C ALA A 48 2.86 4.10 -3.37
N VAL A 49 3.43 2.93 -3.16
CA VAL A 49 4.86 2.64 -3.29
C VAL A 49 5.00 1.44 -4.22
N HIS A 50 5.89 1.52 -5.21
CA HIS A 50 6.17 0.42 -6.12
C HIS A 50 7.35 -0.40 -5.61
N LEU A 51 7.24 -1.71 -5.76
CA LEU A 51 8.31 -2.66 -5.51
C LEU A 51 8.75 -3.26 -6.84
N SER A 52 10.05 -3.30 -7.08
CA SER A 52 10.63 -3.86 -8.29
C SER A 52 11.84 -4.72 -7.98
N GLY A 53 12.09 -5.71 -8.83
CA GLY A 53 13.17 -6.67 -8.68
C GLY A 53 12.73 -8.02 -9.21
N GLU A 54 12.95 -9.08 -8.43
CA GLU A 54 12.47 -10.43 -8.80
C GLU A 54 10.94 -10.52 -8.80
N TRP A 55 10.29 -9.63 -8.08
CA TRP A 55 8.86 -9.44 -8.08
C TRP A 55 8.54 -7.96 -8.31
N ASN A 56 7.50 -7.70 -9.07
CA ASN A 56 7.05 -6.35 -9.34
C ASN A 56 5.60 -6.17 -8.86
N GLY A 57 5.36 -5.09 -8.16
CA GLY A 57 4.05 -4.79 -7.63
C GLY A 57 3.98 -3.44 -6.97
N ALA A 58 2.96 -3.24 -6.16
CA ALA A 58 2.77 -2.02 -5.41
C ALA A 58 2.03 -2.28 -4.10
N VAL A 59 2.32 -1.47 -3.11
CA VAL A 59 1.54 -1.36 -1.87
C VAL A 59 0.76 -0.07 -1.94
N LEU A 60 -0.54 -0.14 -1.69
CA LEU A 60 -1.43 1.01 -1.64
C LEU A 60 -1.98 1.17 -0.24
N LEU A 61 -1.99 2.41 0.26
CA LEU A 61 -2.73 2.82 1.45
C LEU A 61 -3.89 3.71 0.99
N GLU A 62 -5.11 3.29 1.29
CA GLU A 62 -6.33 3.93 0.80
C GLU A 62 -7.20 4.36 1.98
N CYS A 63 -7.47 5.64 2.09
CA CYS A 63 -8.28 6.23 3.14
C CYS A 63 -9.01 7.48 2.64
N ASN A 64 -10.04 7.94 3.37
CA ASN A 64 -10.70 9.19 3.01
C ASN A 64 -9.88 10.42 3.40
N ARG A 65 -10.20 11.57 2.82
CA ARG A 65 -9.45 12.83 3.03
C ARG A 65 -9.44 13.28 4.49
N TRP A 66 -10.59 13.17 5.16
CA TRP A 66 -10.69 13.54 6.57
C TRP A 66 -9.78 12.68 7.45
N GLN A 67 -9.80 11.38 7.21
CA GLN A 67 -8.95 10.41 7.93
C GLN A 67 -7.47 10.66 7.67
N ALA A 68 -7.10 10.99 6.43
CA ALA A 68 -5.73 11.35 6.09
C ALA A 68 -5.22 12.55 6.90
N CYS A 69 -6.06 13.58 7.08
CA CYS A 69 -5.71 14.73 7.93
C CYS A 69 -5.51 14.31 9.39
N ARG A 70 -6.32 13.40 9.91
CA ARG A 70 -6.17 12.90 11.27
C ARG A 70 -4.93 12.04 11.45
N PHE A 71 -4.59 11.23 10.48
CA PHE A 71 -3.32 10.48 10.48
C PHE A 71 -2.12 11.45 10.51
N ALA A 72 -2.17 12.49 9.70
CA ALA A 72 -1.11 13.51 9.71
C ALA A 72 -0.96 14.20 11.07
N GLY A 73 -2.06 14.57 11.71
CA GLY A 73 -2.04 15.15 13.05
C GLY A 73 -1.38 14.24 14.08
N ARG A 74 -1.72 12.95 14.06
CA ARG A 74 -1.11 11.96 14.97
C ARG A 74 0.38 11.75 14.66
N PHE A 75 0.72 11.59 13.40
CA PHE A 75 2.10 11.35 12.97
C PHE A 75 3.03 12.50 13.35
N LEU A 76 2.58 13.74 13.16
CA LEU A 76 3.33 14.96 13.41
C LEU A 76 3.15 15.51 14.83
N SER A 77 2.34 14.87 15.67
CA SER A 77 2.00 15.32 17.02
C SER A 77 1.48 16.77 17.04
N MET A 78 0.54 17.05 16.16
CA MET A 78 -0.09 18.37 16.01
C MET A 78 -1.61 18.24 15.83
N ASP A 79 -2.31 19.34 15.88
CA ASP A 79 -3.73 19.37 15.53
C ASP A 79 -3.90 18.94 14.06
N PRO A 80 -4.92 18.12 13.74
CA PRO A 80 -5.14 17.71 12.37
C PRO A 80 -5.34 18.90 11.43
N PRO A 81 -4.67 18.93 10.26
CA PRO A 81 -4.97 19.93 9.24
C PRO A 81 -6.45 19.93 8.86
N GLU A 82 -7.00 21.08 8.55
CA GLU A 82 -8.42 21.21 8.15
C GLU A 82 -8.70 20.66 6.75
N SER A 83 -7.67 20.57 5.93
CA SER A 83 -7.75 20.05 4.56
C SER A 83 -6.45 19.35 4.17
N VAL A 84 -6.53 18.54 3.11
CA VAL A 84 -5.37 17.85 2.57
C VAL A 84 -4.39 18.87 1.99
N ASN A 85 -3.20 18.91 2.57
CA ASN A 85 -2.08 19.75 2.19
C ASN A 85 -0.83 18.88 1.95
N ASP A 86 0.31 19.50 1.72
CA ASP A 86 1.56 18.79 1.46
C ASP A 86 1.99 17.93 2.66
N ASP A 87 1.79 18.39 3.90
CA ASP A 87 2.10 17.62 5.09
C ASP A 87 1.27 16.33 5.17
N VAL A 88 -0.01 16.40 4.84
CA VAL A 88 -0.89 15.23 4.79
C VAL A 88 -0.41 14.23 3.75
N ARG A 89 -0.06 14.70 2.57
CA ARG A 89 0.45 13.85 1.48
C ARG A 89 1.79 13.22 1.85
N ASP A 90 2.68 13.97 2.46
CA ASP A 90 3.99 13.47 2.91
C ASP A 90 3.82 12.38 3.98
N VAL A 91 2.92 12.57 4.93
CA VAL A 91 2.64 11.57 5.98
C VAL A 91 2.07 10.28 5.37
N LEU A 92 1.09 10.38 4.47
CA LEU A 92 0.56 9.19 3.79
C LEU A 92 1.65 8.46 2.99
N GLY A 93 2.49 9.20 2.31
CA GLY A 93 3.62 8.66 1.58
C GLY A 93 4.59 7.92 2.50
N GLU A 94 4.94 8.52 3.63
CA GLU A 94 5.84 7.91 4.62
C GLU A 94 5.25 6.64 5.23
N LEU A 95 3.98 6.64 5.63
CA LEU A 95 3.31 5.44 6.13
C LEU A 95 3.35 4.30 5.12
N THR A 96 3.06 4.60 3.86
CA THR A 96 3.07 3.60 2.78
C THR A 96 4.49 3.09 2.52
N ASN A 97 5.46 3.99 2.54
CA ASN A 97 6.88 3.64 2.40
C ASN A 97 7.36 2.73 3.54
N MET A 98 6.93 2.99 4.77
CA MET A 98 7.27 2.14 5.93
C MET A 98 6.63 0.76 5.81
N ILE A 99 5.38 0.66 5.37
CA ILE A 99 4.72 -0.63 5.12
C ILE A 99 5.49 -1.40 4.04
N GLY A 100 5.77 -0.76 2.91
CA GLY A 100 6.53 -1.36 1.81
C GLY A 100 7.95 -1.77 2.21
N GLY A 101 8.62 -0.95 3.02
CA GLY A 101 9.96 -1.25 3.53
C GLY A 101 10.01 -2.45 4.46
N ASN A 102 9.00 -2.59 5.34
CA ASN A 102 8.87 -3.77 6.20
C ASN A 102 8.56 -5.03 5.38
N MET A 103 7.74 -4.92 4.35
CA MET A 103 7.50 -6.02 3.40
C MET A 103 8.79 -6.44 2.68
N LYS A 104 9.55 -5.47 2.19
CA LYS A 104 10.85 -5.73 1.56
C LYS A 104 11.79 -6.49 2.48
N SER A 105 11.82 -6.13 3.76
CA SER A 105 12.66 -6.81 4.76
C SER A 105 12.18 -8.23 5.08
N ALA A 106 10.90 -8.51 4.90
CA ALA A 106 10.31 -9.81 5.18
C ALA A 106 10.55 -10.83 4.06
N VAL A 107 10.91 -10.38 2.85
CA VAL A 107 11.25 -11.27 1.74
C VAL A 107 12.76 -11.38 1.58
N THR A 108 13.22 -12.57 1.18
CA THR A 108 14.67 -12.88 1.10
C THR A 108 15.33 -12.40 -0.18
N THR A 109 14.58 -11.84 -1.10
CA THR A 109 15.06 -11.40 -2.42
C THR A 109 15.23 -9.90 -2.48
N GLY A 110 16.20 -9.43 -3.28
CA GLY A 110 16.47 -8.02 -3.47
C GLY A 110 15.32 -7.28 -4.17
N LEU A 111 14.55 -6.54 -3.41
CA LEU A 111 13.52 -5.63 -3.90
C LEU A 111 13.98 -4.20 -3.75
N THR A 112 13.57 -3.35 -4.68
CA THR A 112 13.79 -1.91 -4.64
C THR A 112 12.44 -1.21 -4.48
N LEU A 113 12.38 -0.23 -3.58
CA LEU A 113 11.22 0.64 -3.39
C LEU A 113 11.35 1.89 -4.24
N SER A 114 10.25 2.30 -4.86
CA SER A 114 10.14 3.64 -5.46
C SER A 114 9.90 4.70 -4.38
N MET A 115 9.96 5.96 -4.78
CA MET A 115 9.39 7.04 -3.96
C MET A 115 7.87 6.90 -3.89
N PRO A 116 7.25 7.26 -2.76
CA PRO A 116 5.80 7.22 -2.64
C PRO A 116 5.13 8.27 -3.54
N CYS A 117 3.94 7.94 -4.00
CA CYS A 117 3.08 8.82 -4.79
C CYS A 117 1.69 8.84 -4.19
N VAL A 118 1.12 10.02 -3.98
CA VAL A 118 -0.24 10.18 -3.44
C VAL A 118 -1.14 10.76 -4.52
N THR A 119 -2.25 10.09 -4.77
CA THR A 119 -3.23 10.48 -5.78
C THR A 119 -4.62 10.61 -5.19
N ASP A 120 -5.44 11.50 -5.76
CA ASP A 120 -6.85 11.57 -5.45
C ASP A 120 -7.60 10.44 -6.17
N GLY A 121 -8.49 9.76 -5.44
CA GLY A 121 -9.36 8.71 -5.97
C GLY A 121 -8.97 7.31 -5.53
N SER A 122 -9.83 6.36 -5.85
CA SER A 122 -9.78 4.97 -5.39
C SER A 122 -9.34 3.97 -6.47
N ASP A 123 -9.23 4.37 -7.73
CA ASP A 123 -9.01 3.47 -8.87
C ASP A 123 -7.55 3.35 -9.29
N TYR A 124 -6.61 3.68 -8.39
CA TYR A 124 -5.18 3.65 -8.71
C TYR A 124 -4.73 2.27 -9.22
N GLY A 125 -5.25 1.21 -8.62
CA GLY A 125 -4.92 -0.17 -9.00
C GLY A 125 -5.27 -0.50 -10.45
N LEU A 126 -6.33 0.10 -11.00
CA LEU A 126 -6.75 -0.06 -12.39
C LEU A 126 -5.86 0.73 -13.37
N ARG A 127 -5.16 1.75 -12.88
CA ARG A 127 -4.28 2.60 -13.68
C ARG A 127 -2.86 2.05 -13.80
N VAL A 128 -2.46 1.14 -12.92
CA VAL A 128 -1.18 0.44 -13.03
C VAL A 128 -1.34 -0.67 -14.06
N CYS A 129 -0.84 -0.40 -15.26
CA CYS A 129 -1.00 -1.30 -16.41
C CYS A 129 -0.51 -2.71 -16.11
N GLY A 130 -1.38 -3.70 -16.34
CA GLY A 130 -1.04 -5.12 -16.15
C GLY A 130 -0.98 -5.58 -14.70
N SER A 131 -1.40 -4.75 -13.74
CA SER A 131 -1.47 -5.15 -12.34
C SER A 131 -2.80 -5.83 -12.00
N GLU A 132 -2.72 -6.74 -11.04
CA GLU A 132 -3.89 -7.41 -10.45
C GLU A 132 -3.85 -7.22 -8.94
N VAL A 133 -5.03 -7.11 -8.33
CA VAL A 133 -5.13 -7.11 -6.86
C VAL A 133 -4.81 -8.51 -6.36
N GLN A 134 -3.73 -8.61 -5.59
CA GLN A 134 -3.35 -9.85 -4.93
C GLN A 134 -4.08 -10.01 -3.60
N ASP A 135 -3.98 -8.98 -2.74
CA ASP A 135 -4.66 -8.91 -1.45
C ASP A 135 -5.17 -7.50 -1.21
N ARG A 136 -6.37 -7.40 -0.67
CA ARG A 136 -6.90 -6.14 -0.13
C ARG A 136 -7.35 -6.38 1.29
N LEU A 137 -6.66 -5.75 2.24
CA LEU A 137 -6.93 -5.88 3.65
C LEU A 137 -7.65 -4.64 4.16
N GLY A 138 -8.81 -4.86 4.78
CA GLY A 138 -9.53 -3.83 5.51
C GLY A 138 -9.04 -3.73 6.95
N PHE A 139 -8.98 -2.53 7.47
CA PHE A 139 -8.67 -2.22 8.86
C PHE A 139 -9.67 -1.25 9.43
N GLU A 140 -9.86 -1.35 10.74
CA GLU A 140 -10.64 -0.40 11.52
C GLU A 140 -9.79 0.21 12.60
N CYS A 141 -10.04 1.48 12.87
CA CYS A 141 -9.46 2.21 13.99
C CYS A 141 -10.40 3.32 14.45
N VAL A 142 -10.02 4.00 15.52
CA VAL A 142 -10.80 5.12 16.05
C VAL A 142 -10.99 6.26 15.04
N GLU A 143 -10.12 6.36 14.04
CA GLU A 143 -10.21 7.35 12.95
C GLU A 143 -11.03 6.86 11.75
N GLY A 144 -11.63 5.69 11.84
CA GLY A 144 -12.45 5.08 10.79
C GLY A 144 -11.75 3.97 10.00
N PRO A 145 -12.44 3.40 9.00
CA PRO A 145 -11.91 2.32 8.20
C PRO A 145 -10.90 2.80 7.16
N PHE A 146 -9.93 1.96 6.85
CA PHE A 146 -8.99 2.17 5.74
C PHE A 146 -8.56 0.82 5.15
N TRP A 147 -7.88 0.84 4.03
CA TRP A 147 -7.47 -0.38 3.32
C TRP A 147 -6.00 -0.31 2.93
N VAL A 148 -5.37 -1.47 2.98
CA VAL A 148 -4.04 -1.67 2.42
C VAL A 148 -4.15 -2.75 1.34
N THR A 149 -3.74 -2.41 0.13
CA THR A 149 -3.85 -3.26 -1.04
C THR A 149 -2.48 -3.65 -1.54
N LEU A 150 -2.29 -4.93 -1.82
CA LEU A 150 -1.11 -5.44 -2.50
C LEU A 150 -1.47 -5.75 -3.94
N LEU A 151 -0.80 -5.06 -4.87
CA LEU A 151 -0.89 -5.32 -6.30
C LEU A 151 0.29 -6.15 -6.76
N ALA A 152 0.05 -7.08 -7.67
CA ALA A 152 1.08 -7.81 -8.38
C ALA A 152 1.01 -7.47 -9.87
N VAL A 153 2.16 -7.19 -10.46
CA VAL A 153 2.27 -7.04 -11.92
C VAL A 153 2.55 -8.43 -12.50
N ALA A 154 1.69 -8.85 -13.42
CA ALA A 154 1.90 -10.11 -14.12
C ALA A 154 3.24 -10.08 -14.87
N PRO A 155 4.05 -11.17 -14.82
CA PRO A 155 5.26 -11.23 -15.61
C PRO A 155 4.89 -11.03 -17.10
N SER A 156 5.53 -10.05 -17.77
CA SER A 156 5.33 -9.84 -19.20
C SER A 156 5.66 -11.15 -19.90
N ARG A 157 4.68 -11.72 -20.61
CA ARG A 157 4.96 -12.76 -21.58
C ARG A 157 5.78 -12.09 -22.68
N LEU A 158 7.08 -12.29 -22.65
CA LEU A 158 7.93 -12.02 -23.83
C LEU A 158 7.42 -13.00 -24.89
N THR A 159 6.47 -12.55 -25.69
CA THR A 159 6.17 -13.20 -26.95
C THR A 159 7.39 -13.03 -27.82
N GLY A 160 8.25 -14.05 -27.81
CA GLY A 160 9.33 -14.13 -28.77
C GLY A 160 8.71 -14.14 -30.15
N SER A 161 8.72 -13.01 -30.82
CA SER A 161 8.51 -12.98 -32.25
C SER A 161 9.72 -13.66 -32.86
N ARG A 162 9.59 -14.93 -33.16
CA ARG A 162 10.50 -15.57 -34.10
C ARG A 162 10.31 -14.87 -35.44
N LEU A 163 11.21 -13.98 -35.75
CA LEU A 163 11.43 -13.59 -37.12
C LEU A 163 11.82 -14.87 -37.85
N ARG A 164 10.91 -15.40 -38.64
CA ARG A 164 11.24 -16.39 -39.66
C ARG A 164 11.81 -15.61 -40.85
N ASN A 165 13.08 -15.85 -41.15
CA ASN A 165 13.64 -15.61 -42.47
C ASN A 165 13.01 -16.58 -43.46
#